data_e8d4ff11472b93949230d9147e721dcd
#
_entry.id   e8d4ff11472b93949230d9147e721dcd
#
_cell.length_a   1.000
_cell.length_b   1.000
_cell.length_c   1.000
_cell.angle_alpha   90.00
_cell.angle_beta   90.00
_cell.angle_gamma   90.00
#
_symmetry.space_group_name_H-M   'P 1'
#
loop_
_entity.id
_entity.type
_entity.pdbx_description
1 polymer ?
#
loop_
_entity_poly.entity_id
_entity_poly.type
_entity_poly.pdbx_seq_one_letter_code
_entity_poly.pdbx_strand_id
1 'polypeptide(L)'
;MKEYFETFNGGKGLDHWSPTSSQNFTRFLINYSLPQEVRRSFKIRYKAPFGNLTNNTAQRLKCEVLFEGDKRIKLTNKNYNEVFDQELTRINKDSDPVDDKDKVAREVMLEAAHQTIQNIFKVLKEIFGNEKLVAERYVAAKLKDMLHDIIGRIDYESNNAIAEAKTKPPSLRKKKGKDEYYLATTNLPTDPDHLHASQLSFYYHCTKRKPFLFYVNEKDYVIFDDSHELLSKDYLEEQYNIMTQKLLSWEQLIIFCKGDLNKLAHFAEPPELNHPFYYRDLIQQQKQRIKQLWGLDAK
;
A
#
# COMPACT_ATOMS: atom_id res chain seq x y z
N MET A 1 27.66 -11.18 -2.38
CA MET A 1 26.55 -10.95 -1.42
C MET A 1 25.24 -10.59 -2.12
N LYS A 2 25.28 -9.84 -3.25
CA LYS A 2 24.04 -9.56 -4.02
C LYS A 2 23.38 -10.84 -4.57
N GLU A 3 24.17 -11.87 -4.89
CA GLU A 3 23.71 -13.19 -5.34
C GLU A 3 22.72 -13.85 -4.35
N TYR A 4 22.81 -13.56 -3.07
CA TYR A 4 21.89 -14.12 -2.05
C TYR A 4 20.47 -13.57 -2.13
N PHE A 5 20.27 -12.48 -2.87
CA PHE A 5 18.98 -11.88 -3.09
C PHE A 5 18.32 -12.31 -4.41
N GLU A 6 19.06 -13.01 -5.26
CA GLU A 6 18.58 -13.46 -6.59
C GLU A 6 17.44 -14.49 -6.49
N THR A 7 17.37 -15.24 -5.39
CA THR A 7 16.29 -16.22 -5.16
C THR A 7 14.93 -15.58 -4.88
N PHE A 8 14.96 -14.32 -4.47
CA PHE A 8 13.74 -13.59 -4.17
C PHE A 8 13.01 -13.19 -5.45
N ASN A 9 11.71 -12.85 -5.31
CA ASN A 9 10.90 -12.36 -6.40
C ASN A 9 10.82 -13.34 -7.61
N GLY A 10 10.85 -14.65 -7.31
CA GLY A 10 10.78 -15.69 -8.35
C GLY A 10 12.02 -15.72 -9.25
N GLY A 11 13.20 -15.43 -8.70
CA GLY A 11 14.46 -15.40 -9.42
C GLY A 11 14.79 -14.06 -10.08
N LYS A 12 13.98 -13.01 -9.85
CA LYS A 12 14.27 -11.65 -10.33
C LYS A 12 15.12 -10.83 -9.36
N GLY A 13 15.29 -11.35 -8.16
CA GLY A 13 16.03 -10.69 -7.10
C GLY A 13 15.22 -9.65 -6.34
N LEU A 14 15.78 -9.18 -5.23
CA LEU A 14 15.36 -7.99 -4.52
C LEU A 14 16.18 -6.81 -5.03
N ASP A 15 15.53 -5.80 -5.57
CA ASP A 15 16.18 -4.60 -6.13
C ASP A 15 16.16 -3.42 -5.15
N HIS A 16 15.17 -3.37 -4.26
CA HIS A 16 15.07 -2.34 -3.22
C HIS A 16 14.16 -2.81 -2.07
N TRP A 17 14.24 -2.13 -0.95
CA TRP A 17 13.29 -2.23 0.14
C TRP A 17 12.19 -1.18 0.00
N SER A 18 10.97 -1.48 0.41
CA SER A 18 9.92 -0.47 0.55
C SER A 18 9.61 -0.20 2.03
N PRO A 19 9.15 1.01 2.41
CA PRO A 19 8.74 1.29 3.79
C PRO A 19 7.70 0.31 4.33
N THR A 20 6.80 -0.16 3.47
CA THR A 20 5.78 -1.14 3.83
C THR A 20 6.34 -2.56 4.01
N SER A 21 7.48 -2.89 3.40
CA SER A 21 8.15 -4.20 3.59
C SER A 21 8.61 -4.40 5.03
N SER A 22 9.00 -3.33 5.74
CA SER A 22 9.50 -3.38 7.11
C SER A 22 8.47 -3.77 8.17
N GLN A 23 7.20 -3.86 7.79
CA GLN A 23 6.11 -4.08 8.75
C GLN A 23 6.11 -5.49 9.34
N ASN A 24 6.38 -6.53 8.53
CA ASN A 24 6.36 -7.91 8.99
C ASN A 24 7.23 -8.80 8.10
N PHE A 25 8.23 -9.48 8.72
CA PHE A 25 9.20 -10.32 8.00
C PHE A 25 8.56 -11.56 7.39
N THR A 26 7.65 -12.23 8.11
CA THR A 26 6.90 -13.38 7.58
C THR A 26 6.14 -13.01 6.31
N ARG A 27 5.44 -11.86 6.33
CA ARG A 27 4.72 -11.35 5.17
C ARG A 27 5.66 -10.99 4.01
N PHE A 28 6.81 -10.41 4.32
CA PHE A 28 7.85 -10.16 3.32
C PHE A 28 8.31 -11.48 2.68
N LEU A 29 8.66 -12.49 3.47
CA LEU A 29 9.07 -13.80 2.95
C LEU A 29 8.00 -14.45 2.09
N ILE A 30 6.74 -14.43 2.52
CA ILE A 30 5.61 -14.96 1.73
C ILE A 30 5.53 -14.24 0.37
N ASN A 31 5.56 -12.92 0.38
CA ASN A 31 5.41 -12.15 -0.85
C ASN A 31 6.57 -12.37 -1.82
N TYR A 32 7.80 -12.46 -1.32
CA TYR A 32 9.00 -12.52 -2.16
C TYR A 32 9.51 -13.95 -2.41
N SER A 33 9.07 -14.96 -1.65
CA SER A 33 9.38 -16.37 -1.93
C SER A 33 8.54 -16.96 -3.06
N LEU A 34 7.39 -16.36 -3.37
CA LEU A 34 6.51 -16.83 -4.42
C LEU A 34 6.94 -16.33 -5.80
N PRO A 35 6.89 -17.17 -6.85
CA PRO A 35 7.07 -16.73 -8.22
C PRO A 35 6.14 -15.56 -8.58
N GLN A 36 6.57 -14.67 -9.45
CA GLN A 36 5.80 -13.46 -9.80
C GLN A 36 4.42 -13.80 -10.40
N GLU A 37 4.33 -14.88 -11.18
CA GLU A 37 3.08 -15.37 -11.77
C GLU A 37 2.10 -15.80 -10.67
N VAL A 38 2.61 -16.46 -9.63
CA VAL A 38 1.81 -16.89 -8.48
C VAL A 38 1.39 -15.67 -7.64
N ARG A 39 2.25 -14.66 -7.50
CA ARG A 39 1.88 -13.41 -6.81
C ARG A 39 0.85 -12.60 -7.59
N ARG A 40 0.96 -12.52 -8.91
CA ARG A 40 -0.02 -11.85 -9.78
C ARG A 40 -1.37 -12.56 -9.79
N SER A 41 -1.42 -13.84 -9.43
CA SER A 41 -2.67 -14.59 -9.28
C SER A 41 -3.36 -14.33 -7.94
N PHE A 42 -2.78 -13.49 -7.05
CA PHE A 42 -3.49 -13.04 -5.85
C PHE A 42 -4.73 -12.26 -6.29
N LYS A 43 -5.87 -12.84 -5.98
CA LYS A 43 -7.12 -12.19 -6.25
C LYS A 43 -7.29 -10.99 -5.32
N ILE A 44 -7.36 -9.81 -5.91
CA ILE A 44 -7.49 -8.55 -5.18
C ILE A 44 -8.97 -8.20 -5.08
N ARG A 45 -9.53 -8.21 -3.86
CA ARG A 45 -10.91 -7.81 -3.62
C ARG A 45 -11.10 -6.31 -3.85
N TYR A 46 -12.33 -5.91 -4.15
CA TYR A 46 -12.77 -4.56 -4.50
C TYR A 46 -12.18 -3.41 -3.67
N LYS A 47 -11.78 -3.66 -2.43
CA LYS A 47 -11.24 -2.61 -1.55
C LYS A 47 -9.95 -1.97 -2.07
N ALA A 48 -9.03 -2.77 -2.61
CA ALA A 48 -7.82 -2.23 -3.20
C ALA A 48 -8.06 -1.57 -4.56
N PRO A 49 -8.80 -2.18 -5.52
CA PRO A 49 -9.28 -1.48 -6.72
C PRO A 49 -10.00 -0.15 -6.42
N PHE A 50 -10.86 -0.11 -5.40
CA PHE A 50 -11.53 1.11 -5.00
C PHE A 50 -10.53 2.20 -4.56
N GLY A 51 -9.58 1.86 -3.70
CA GLY A 51 -8.53 2.78 -3.26
C GLY A 51 -7.71 3.32 -4.42
N ASN A 52 -7.30 2.43 -5.34
CA ASN A 52 -6.56 2.82 -6.54
C ASN A 52 -7.40 3.73 -7.46
N LEU A 53 -8.68 3.39 -7.70
CA LEU A 53 -9.57 4.20 -8.53
C LEU A 53 -9.70 5.63 -7.99
N THR A 54 -10.00 5.74 -6.70
CA THR A 54 -10.25 7.04 -6.08
C THR A 54 -8.99 7.90 -6.00
N ASN A 55 -7.87 7.31 -5.54
CA ASN A 55 -6.63 8.05 -5.39
C ASN A 55 -6.03 8.45 -6.73
N ASN A 56 -5.92 7.51 -7.70
CA ASN A 56 -5.34 7.81 -9.01
C ASN A 56 -6.17 8.84 -9.78
N THR A 57 -7.50 8.75 -9.71
CA THR A 57 -8.37 9.76 -10.34
C THR A 57 -8.12 11.14 -9.71
N ALA A 58 -8.04 11.22 -8.38
CA ALA A 58 -7.77 12.47 -7.69
C ALA A 58 -6.37 13.03 -8.04
N GLN A 59 -5.35 12.20 -8.07
CA GLN A 59 -3.99 12.57 -8.46
C GLN A 59 -3.96 13.15 -9.89
N ARG A 60 -4.56 12.46 -10.86
CA ARG A 60 -4.58 12.91 -12.26
C ARG A 60 -5.33 14.22 -12.46
N LEU A 61 -6.35 14.48 -11.67
CA LEU A 61 -7.15 15.70 -11.77
C LEU A 61 -6.53 16.90 -11.01
N LYS A 62 -5.89 16.66 -9.87
CA LYS A 62 -5.42 17.74 -8.98
C LYS A 62 -3.92 18.03 -9.09
N CYS A 63 -3.10 17.04 -9.44
CA CYS A 63 -1.67 17.25 -9.58
C CYS A 63 -1.31 17.79 -10.98
N GLU A 64 -0.23 18.56 -11.06
CA GLU A 64 0.35 19.01 -12.35
C GLU A 64 1.24 17.94 -12.97
N VAL A 65 1.85 17.11 -12.14
CA VAL A 65 2.80 16.08 -12.53
C VAL A 65 2.52 14.77 -11.79
N LEU A 66 2.63 13.67 -12.52
CA LEU A 66 2.64 12.30 -12.00
C LEU A 66 3.98 11.65 -12.34
N PHE A 67 4.55 10.90 -11.42
CA PHE A 67 5.72 10.06 -11.68
C PHE A 67 5.31 8.60 -11.90
N GLU A 68 5.77 8.01 -13.00
CA GLU A 68 5.72 6.58 -13.27
C GLU A 68 7.15 6.05 -13.30
N GLY A 69 7.64 5.55 -12.16
CA GLY A 69 9.06 5.32 -11.95
C GLY A 69 9.82 6.66 -12.03
N ASP A 70 10.89 6.70 -12.81
CA ASP A 70 11.67 7.92 -13.04
C ASP A 70 11.05 8.85 -14.10
N LYS A 71 9.99 8.40 -14.77
CA LYS A 71 9.35 9.18 -15.82
C LYS A 71 8.40 10.21 -15.27
N ARG A 72 8.68 11.49 -15.55
CA ARG A 72 7.83 12.63 -15.21
C ARG A 72 6.77 12.85 -16.28
N ILE A 73 5.50 12.75 -15.93
CA ILE A 73 4.35 12.93 -16.82
C ILE A 73 3.62 14.21 -16.45
N LYS A 74 3.52 15.16 -17.37
CA LYS A 74 2.70 16.35 -17.19
C LYS A 74 1.22 16.00 -17.38
N LEU A 75 0.39 16.33 -16.41
CA LEU A 75 -1.03 16.04 -16.42
C LEU A 75 -1.83 17.23 -16.97
N THR A 76 -2.32 17.09 -18.19
CA THR A 76 -3.06 18.15 -18.90
C THR A 76 -4.56 17.88 -18.98
N ASN A 77 -4.98 16.62 -19.01
CA ASN A 77 -6.40 16.28 -19.03
C ASN A 77 -7.01 16.46 -17.63
N LYS A 78 -7.97 17.37 -17.52
CA LYS A 78 -8.70 17.69 -16.29
C LYS A 78 -10.20 17.40 -16.42
N ASN A 79 -10.62 16.68 -17.46
CA ASN A 79 -11.99 16.22 -17.60
C ASN A 79 -12.24 15.05 -16.63
N TYR A 80 -13.14 15.26 -15.68
CA TYR A 80 -13.43 14.30 -14.64
C TYR A 80 -13.88 12.94 -15.19
N ASN A 81 -14.87 12.95 -16.08
CA ASN A 81 -15.46 11.72 -16.60
C ASN A 81 -14.43 10.90 -17.41
N GLU A 82 -13.69 11.57 -18.29
CA GLU A 82 -12.66 10.89 -19.08
C GLU A 82 -11.57 10.28 -18.20
N VAL A 83 -11.09 10.99 -17.19
CA VAL A 83 -10.05 10.49 -16.28
C VAL A 83 -10.58 9.34 -15.43
N PHE A 84 -11.79 9.47 -14.90
CA PHE A 84 -12.43 8.41 -14.13
C PHE A 84 -12.61 7.13 -14.94
N ASP A 85 -13.15 7.23 -16.16
CA ASP A 85 -13.39 6.08 -17.03
C ASP A 85 -12.08 5.40 -17.48
N GLN A 86 -11.02 6.18 -17.73
CA GLN A 86 -9.69 5.65 -18.03
C GLN A 86 -9.13 4.85 -16.84
N GLU A 87 -9.22 5.38 -15.62
CA GLU A 87 -8.74 4.68 -14.43
C GLU A 87 -9.59 3.43 -14.11
N LEU A 88 -10.90 3.52 -14.26
CA LEU A 88 -11.80 2.36 -14.11
C LEU A 88 -11.47 1.25 -15.10
N THR A 89 -11.25 1.61 -16.36
CA THR A 89 -10.85 0.66 -17.42
C THR A 89 -9.52 -0.01 -17.09
N ARG A 90 -8.54 0.77 -16.63
CA ARG A 90 -7.22 0.26 -16.23
C ARG A 90 -7.33 -0.73 -15.08
N ILE A 91 -8.07 -0.40 -14.04
CA ILE A 91 -8.24 -1.24 -12.86
C ILE A 91 -8.97 -2.55 -13.20
N ASN A 92 -9.99 -2.49 -14.04
CA ASN A 92 -10.71 -3.67 -14.48
C ASN A 92 -9.85 -4.60 -15.36
N LYS A 93 -8.90 -4.04 -16.13
CA LYS A 93 -7.91 -4.82 -16.88
C LYS A 93 -6.87 -5.50 -15.99
N ASP A 94 -6.50 -4.84 -14.89
CA ASP A 94 -5.43 -5.30 -13.99
C ASP A 94 -5.93 -6.32 -12.95
N SER A 95 -7.24 -6.42 -12.72
CA SER A 95 -7.79 -7.32 -11.69
C SER A 95 -9.21 -7.78 -11.97
N ASP A 96 -9.38 -9.09 -12.16
CA ASP A 96 -10.69 -9.72 -12.25
C ASP A 96 -11.37 -9.83 -10.87
N PRO A 97 -12.72 -9.82 -10.81
CA PRO A 97 -13.45 -10.11 -9.57
C PRO A 97 -13.09 -11.48 -9.00
N VAL A 98 -12.99 -11.56 -7.68
CA VAL A 98 -12.62 -12.80 -6.96
C VAL A 98 -13.76 -13.83 -6.96
N ASP A 99 -14.98 -13.33 -6.79
CA ASP A 99 -16.23 -14.09 -6.71
C ASP A 99 -17.42 -13.17 -7.08
N ASP A 100 -18.62 -13.73 -7.15
CA ASP A 100 -19.84 -12.98 -7.49
C ASP A 100 -20.11 -11.83 -6.52
N LYS A 101 -19.81 -12.02 -5.23
CA LYS A 101 -19.94 -10.96 -4.22
C LYS A 101 -18.98 -9.78 -4.50
N ASP A 102 -17.76 -10.09 -4.91
CA ASP A 102 -16.77 -9.06 -5.28
C ASP A 102 -17.19 -8.33 -6.56
N LYS A 103 -17.78 -9.06 -7.52
CA LYS A 103 -18.34 -8.45 -8.75
C LYS A 103 -19.46 -7.45 -8.40
N VAL A 104 -20.44 -7.87 -7.61
CA VAL A 104 -21.51 -6.97 -7.13
C VAL A 104 -20.93 -5.78 -6.36
N ALA A 105 -19.92 -6.02 -5.50
CA ALA A 105 -19.29 -4.93 -4.75
C ALA A 105 -18.64 -3.90 -5.67
N ARG A 106 -17.97 -4.32 -6.75
CA ARG A 106 -17.35 -3.42 -7.73
C ARG A 106 -18.36 -2.59 -8.51
N GLU A 107 -19.51 -3.16 -8.83
CA GLU A 107 -20.59 -2.45 -9.53
C GLU A 107 -21.20 -1.35 -8.63
N VAL A 108 -21.57 -1.70 -7.40
CA VAL A 108 -22.26 -0.77 -6.50
C VAL A 108 -21.33 0.25 -5.82
N MET A 109 -20.01 0.04 -5.82
CA MET A 109 -19.07 0.97 -5.20
C MET A 109 -18.78 2.22 -6.04
N LEU A 110 -19.20 2.28 -7.31
CA LEU A 110 -18.85 3.39 -8.21
C LEU A 110 -19.41 4.73 -7.72
N GLU A 111 -20.64 4.75 -7.21
CA GLU A 111 -21.20 5.96 -6.62
C GLU A 111 -20.41 6.44 -5.40
N ALA A 112 -20.05 5.49 -4.50
CA ALA A 112 -19.21 5.79 -3.37
C ALA A 112 -17.80 6.29 -3.79
N ALA A 113 -17.27 5.80 -4.90
CA ALA A 113 -15.99 6.26 -5.46
C ALA A 113 -16.06 7.74 -5.86
N HIS A 114 -17.13 8.17 -6.54
CA HIS A 114 -17.30 9.57 -6.90
C HIS A 114 -17.34 10.48 -5.67
N GLN A 115 -18.10 10.12 -4.63
CA GLN A 115 -18.16 10.88 -3.40
C GLN A 115 -16.81 10.92 -2.66
N THR A 116 -16.10 9.79 -2.61
CA THR A 116 -14.77 9.72 -2.01
C THR A 116 -13.77 10.62 -2.74
N ILE A 117 -13.78 10.66 -4.08
CA ILE A 117 -12.94 11.57 -4.86
C ILE A 117 -13.23 13.03 -4.54
N GLN A 118 -14.51 13.41 -4.41
CA GLN A 118 -14.87 14.78 -4.03
C GLN A 118 -14.35 15.13 -2.63
N ASN A 119 -14.39 14.18 -1.69
CA ASN A 119 -13.83 14.40 -0.35
C ASN A 119 -12.29 14.49 -0.39
N ILE A 120 -11.60 13.68 -1.22
CA ILE A 120 -10.15 13.85 -1.46
C ILE A 120 -9.87 15.27 -1.97
N PHE A 121 -10.68 15.83 -2.89
CA PHE A 121 -10.48 17.19 -3.39
C PHE A 121 -10.59 18.25 -2.29
N LYS A 122 -11.53 18.08 -1.34
CA LYS A 122 -11.66 18.98 -0.17
C LYS A 122 -10.40 18.90 0.69
N VAL A 123 -9.95 17.67 1.02
CA VAL A 123 -8.73 17.44 1.80
C VAL A 123 -7.52 18.09 1.14
N LEU A 124 -7.31 17.85 -0.15
CA LEU A 124 -6.17 18.43 -0.86
C LEU A 124 -6.20 19.96 -0.87
N LYS A 125 -7.40 20.55 -0.98
CA LYS A 125 -7.56 22.01 -0.88
C LYS A 125 -7.28 22.54 0.53
N GLU A 126 -7.69 21.79 1.56
CA GLU A 126 -7.46 22.15 2.97
C GLU A 126 -5.97 22.10 3.32
N ILE A 127 -5.28 21.02 2.91
CA ILE A 127 -3.84 20.83 3.20
C ILE A 127 -2.95 21.77 2.39
N PHE A 128 -3.20 21.86 1.08
CA PHE A 128 -2.27 22.47 0.14
C PHE A 128 -2.74 23.81 -0.43
N GLY A 129 -4.02 24.18 -0.22
CA GLY A 129 -4.56 25.41 -0.77
C GLY A 129 -4.49 25.46 -2.29
N ASN A 130 -3.71 26.41 -2.80
CA ASN A 130 -3.48 26.61 -4.23
C ASN A 130 -2.04 26.19 -4.66
N GLU A 131 -1.32 25.46 -3.82
CA GLU A 131 0.00 24.99 -4.17
C GLU A 131 -0.04 24.01 -5.36
N LYS A 132 1.05 24.00 -6.12
CA LYS A 132 1.24 23.03 -7.20
C LYS A 132 1.56 21.66 -6.61
N LEU A 133 0.78 20.65 -6.99
CA LEU A 133 0.92 19.29 -6.50
C LEU A 133 1.63 18.40 -7.50
N VAL A 134 2.42 17.50 -6.95
CA VAL A 134 3.07 16.39 -7.65
C VAL A 134 2.58 15.08 -7.00
N ALA A 135 2.29 14.06 -7.82
CA ALA A 135 1.88 12.75 -7.34
C ALA A 135 2.92 11.67 -7.61
N GLU A 136 2.92 10.63 -6.77
CA GLU A 136 3.71 9.41 -6.93
C GLU A 136 5.22 9.65 -7.05
N ARG A 137 5.74 10.74 -6.44
CA ARG A 137 7.17 11.03 -6.51
C ARG A 137 7.98 9.98 -5.75
N TYR A 138 8.94 9.39 -6.43
CA TYR A 138 9.87 8.44 -5.83
C TYR A 138 10.87 9.19 -4.94
N VAL A 139 11.08 8.64 -3.75
CA VAL A 139 12.12 9.05 -2.81
C VAL A 139 12.92 7.82 -2.42
N ALA A 140 14.22 8.00 -2.25
CA ALA A 140 15.13 6.93 -1.91
C ALA A 140 16.05 7.34 -0.76
N ALA A 141 16.34 6.40 0.13
CA ALA A 141 17.36 6.52 1.15
C ALA A 141 18.38 5.38 1.01
N LYS A 142 19.65 5.75 0.93
CA LYS A 142 20.77 4.81 0.91
C LYS A 142 21.43 4.80 2.28
N LEU A 143 21.43 3.63 2.92
CA LEU A 143 22.10 3.43 4.19
C LEU A 143 23.49 2.83 3.95
N LYS A 144 24.51 3.33 4.68
CA LYS A 144 25.90 2.94 4.51
C LYS A 144 26.15 1.42 4.55
N ASP A 145 25.43 0.75 5.45
CA ASP A 145 25.65 -0.67 5.75
C ASP A 145 24.61 -1.59 5.08
N MET A 146 23.80 -1.06 4.13
CA MET A 146 22.84 -1.82 3.34
C MET A 146 23.27 -1.96 1.88
N LEU A 147 22.95 -3.10 1.28
CA LEU A 147 23.19 -3.39 -0.14
C LEU A 147 22.12 -2.78 -1.05
N HIS A 148 20.90 -2.64 -0.51
CA HIS A 148 19.73 -2.17 -1.25
C HIS A 148 19.22 -0.86 -0.65
N ASP A 149 18.85 0.05 -1.53
CA ASP A 149 18.22 1.31 -1.14
C ASP A 149 16.80 1.06 -0.62
N ILE A 150 16.32 1.93 0.24
CA ILE A 150 14.90 1.98 0.61
C ILE A 150 14.23 2.97 -0.35
N ILE A 151 13.19 2.52 -1.07
CA ILE A 151 12.47 3.33 -2.05
C ILE A 151 10.98 3.39 -1.67
N GLY A 152 10.42 4.59 -1.71
CA GLY A 152 9.00 4.81 -1.50
C GLY A 152 8.41 5.80 -2.49
N ARG A 153 7.08 5.89 -2.54
CA ARG A 153 6.33 6.81 -3.39
C ARG A 153 5.42 7.67 -2.53
N ILE A 154 5.53 8.98 -2.69
CA ILE A 154 4.70 9.96 -1.97
C ILE A 154 3.41 10.17 -2.76
N ASP A 155 2.26 9.95 -2.13
CA ASP A 155 0.97 10.09 -2.80
C ASP A 155 0.74 11.52 -3.31
N TYR A 156 0.97 12.52 -2.45
CA TYR A 156 0.83 13.95 -2.78
C TYR A 156 1.94 14.76 -2.16
N GLU A 157 2.51 15.65 -2.94
CA GLU A 157 3.60 16.50 -2.52
C GLU A 157 3.48 17.90 -3.10
N SER A 158 3.80 18.91 -2.27
CA SER A 158 4.04 20.29 -2.66
C SER A 158 5.44 20.73 -2.24
N ASN A 159 5.75 22.02 -2.40
CA ASN A 159 7.02 22.56 -1.92
C ASN A 159 7.15 22.51 -0.38
N ASN A 160 6.03 22.60 0.35
CA ASN A 160 6.02 22.77 1.80
C ASN A 160 5.54 21.52 2.55
N ALA A 161 4.78 20.65 1.92
CA ALA A 161 4.10 19.55 2.58
C ALA A 161 4.10 18.26 1.75
N ILE A 162 3.93 17.13 2.45
CA ILE A 162 3.67 15.81 1.90
C ILE A 162 2.41 15.25 2.52
N ALA A 163 1.64 14.47 1.78
CA ALA A 163 0.48 13.78 2.31
C ALA A 163 0.39 12.34 1.82
N GLU A 164 0.04 11.46 2.75
CA GLU A 164 -0.29 10.06 2.51
C GLU A 164 -1.80 9.89 2.60
N ALA A 165 -2.40 9.27 1.59
CA ALA A 165 -3.83 9.09 1.45
C ALA A 165 -4.27 7.67 1.79
N LYS A 166 -5.26 7.51 2.65
CA LYS A 166 -5.82 6.21 3.01
C LYS A 166 -7.33 6.20 2.82
N THR A 167 -7.78 5.60 1.75
CA THR A 167 -9.21 5.43 1.50
C THR A 167 -9.79 4.32 2.38
N LYS A 168 -10.99 4.54 2.88
CA LYS A 168 -11.79 3.58 3.66
C LYS A 168 -13.02 3.19 2.85
N PRO A 169 -12.90 2.21 1.94
CA PRO A 169 -14.01 1.81 1.08
C PRO A 169 -15.18 1.29 1.90
N PRO A 170 -16.43 1.51 1.46
CA PRO A 170 -17.60 0.98 2.13
C PRO A 170 -17.59 -0.55 2.12
N SER A 171 -18.25 -1.15 3.10
CA SER A 171 -18.35 -2.61 3.24
C SER A 171 -19.66 -3.11 2.65
N LEU A 172 -19.59 -4.09 1.75
CA LEU A 172 -20.77 -4.77 1.23
C LEU A 172 -21.38 -5.69 2.30
N ARG A 173 -22.61 -5.41 2.69
CA ARG A 173 -23.38 -6.19 3.68
C ARG A 173 -24.64 -6.75 3.05
N LYS A 174 -25.03 -7.97 3.47
CA LYS A 174 -26.28 -8.59 3.08
C LYS A 174 -27.40 -8.14 4.03
N LYS A 175 -28.56 -7.76 3.50
CA LYS A 175 -29.75 -7.46 4.32
C LYS A 175 -30.22 -8.74 5.01
N LYS A 176 -30.54 -8.64 6.30
CA LYS A 176 -31.01 -9.78 7.08
C LYS A 176 -32.32 -10.32 6.48
N GLY A 177 -32.34 -11.61 6.17
CA GLY A 177 -33.53 -12.28 5.63
C GLY A 177 -33.83 -12.01 4.14
N LYS A 178 -32.96 -11.31 3.42
CA LYS A 178 -33.14 -11.01 1.98
C LYS A 178 -31.89 -11.34 1.21
N ASP A 179 -32.01 -11.60 -0.08
CA ASP A 179 -30.88 -11.81 -0.99
C ASP A 179 -30.41 -10.50 -1.64
N GLU A 180 -30.45 -9.43 -0.85
CA GLU A 180 -30.07 -8.09 -1.25
C GLU A 180 -28.82 -7.63 -0.52
N TYR A 181 -27.94 -6.96 -1.23
CA TYR A 181 -26.74 -6.32 -0.65
C TYR A 181 -26.92 -4.80 -0.56
N TYR A 182 -26.22 -4.22 0.40
CA TYR A 182 -26.09 -2.76 0.54
C TYR A 182 -24.69 -2.38 0.96
N LEU A 183 -24.31 -1.13 0.69
CA LEU A 183 -23.05 -0.57 1.13
C LEU A 183 -23.22 0.04 2.53
N ALA A 184 -22.40 -0.38 3.47
CA ALA A 184 -22.29 0.22 4.79
C ALA A 184 -20.99 1.04 4.84
N THR A 185 -21.11 2.30 5.19
CA THR A 185 -19.96 3.19 5.39
C THR A 185 -18.97 2.58 6.38
N THR A 186 -17.69 2.64 6.06
CA THR A 186 -16.61 2.26 6.98
C THR A 186 -16.23 3.49 7.80
N ASN A 187 -16.21 3.35 9.14
CA ASN A 187 -15.84 4.44 10.03
C ASN A 187 -14.41 4.92 9.74
N LEU A 188 -14.22 6.23 9.83
CA LEU A 188 -12.88 6.83 9.84
C LEU A 188 -12.22 6.58 11.21
N PRO A 189 -10.90 6.46 11.28
CA PRO A 189 -10.21 6.30 12.54
C PRO A 189 -10.19 7.62 13.34
N THR A 190 -10.15 7.50 14.66
CA THR A 190 -9.96 8.64 15.56
C THR A 190 -8.49 9.02 15.71
N ASP A 191 -7.60 8.08 15.40
CA ASP A 191 -6.15 8.23 15.53
C ASP A 191 -5.42 7.68 14.31
N PRO A 192 -4.22 8.17 13.98
CA PRO A 192 -3.38 7.59 12.93
C PRO A 192 -3.06 6.13 13.21
N ASP A 193 -3.09 5.30 12.17
CA ASP A 193 -2.55 3.94 12.26
C ASP A 193 -1.01 3.99 12.31
N HIS A 194 -0.39 3.29 13.26
CA HIS A 194 1.06 3.24 13.44
C HIS A 194 1.81 2.78 12.19
N LEU A 195 1.22 1.84 11.41
CA LEU A 195 1.85 1.37 10.17
C LEU A 195 1.86 2.46 9.09
N HIS A 196 0.82 3.28 9.03
CA HIS A 196 0.76 4.41 8.12
C HIS A 196 1.68 5.54 8.57
N ALA A 197 1.76 5.82 9.86
CA ALA A 197 2.72 6.77 10.43
C ALA A 197 4.16 6.31 10.16
N SER A 198 4.48 5.02 10.33
CA SER A 198 5.78 4.46 9.98
C SER A 198 6.11 4.60 8.48
N GLN A 199 5.14 4.42 7.58
CA GLN A 199 5.34 4.70 6.15
C GLN A 199 5.65 6.18 5.91
N LEU A 200 4.89 7.08 6.53
CA LEU A 200 5.06 8.52 6.41
C LEU A 200 6.38 9.00 7.01
N SER A 201 6.93 8.31 8.03
CA SER A 201 8.23 8.62 8.62
C SER A 201 9.37 8.57 7.61
N PHE A 202 9.34 7.62 6.69
CA PHE A 202 10.29 7.53 5.59
C PHE A 202 10.20 8.73 4.65
N TYR A 203 8.98 9.12 4.27
CA TYR A 203 8.77 10.26 3.39
C TYR A 203 9.17 11.58 4.06
N TYR A 204 8.82 11.73 5.34
CA TYR A 204 9.27 12.86 6.15
C TYR A 204 10.79 12.92 6.23
N HIS A 205 11.45 11.80 6.52
CA HIS A 205 12.92 11.74 6.59
C HIS A 205 13.57 12.20 5.28
N CYS A 206 13.06 11.74 4.12
CA CYS A 206 13.60 12.08 2.82
C CYS A 206 13.34 13.53 2.39
N THR A 207 12.26 14.15 2.88
CA THR A 207 11.83 15.48 2.38
C THR A 207 11.96 16.59 3.41
N LYS A 208 11.87 16.27 4.69
CA LYS A 208 11.76 17.21 5.83
C LYS A 208 10.59 18.20 5.69
N ARG A 209 9.59 17.87 4.89
CA ARG A 209 8.39 18.68 4.67
C ARG A 209 7.32 18.34 5.68
N LYS A 210 6.40 19.29 5.92
CA LYS A 210 5.29 19.07 6.85
C LYS A 210 4.49 17.83 6.46
N PRO A 211 4.35 16.82 7.34
CA PRO A 211 3.66 15.58 7.04
C PRO A 211 2.16 15.71 7.31
N PHE A 212 1.36 15.12 6.42
CA PHE A 212 -0.06 14.91 6.60
C PHE A 212 -0.44 13.45 6.32
N LEU A 213 -1.27 12.88 7.16
CA LEU A 213 -1.92 11.61 6.95
C LEU A 213 -3.43 11.84 6.95
N PHE A 214 -4.11 11.45 5.89
CA PHE A 214 -5.55 11.60 5.87
C PHE A 214 -6.27 10.29 5.53
N TYR A 215 -7.42 10.12 6.15
CA TYR A 215 -8.34 9.04 5.85
C TYR A 215 -9.61 9.62 5.27
N VAL A 216 -10.15 8.94 4.26
CA VAL A 216 -11.33 9.43 3.54
C VAL A 216 -12.25 8.27 3.17
N ASN A 217 -13.55 8.48 3.30
CA ASN A 217 -14.60 7.60 2.79
C ASN A 217 -15.59 8.40 1.93
N GLU A 218 -16.69 7.79 1.54
CA GLU A 218 -17.72 8.42 0.72
C GLU A 218 -18.51 9.52 1.44
N LYS A 219 -18.46 9.58 2.77
CA LYS A 219 -19.20 10.55 3.56
C LYS A 219 -18.35 11.69 4.08
N ASP A 220 -17.14 11.38 4.55
CA ASP A 220 -16.33 12.30 5.33
C ASP A 220 -14.83 12.02 5.20
N TYR A 221 -14.00 12.82 5.87
CA TYR A 221 -12.55 12.65 5.96
C TYR A 221 -12.05 13.10 7.33
N VAL A 222 -10.85 12.65 7.67
CA VAL A 222 -10.09 13.12 8.82
C VAL A 222 -8.64 13.36 8.39
N ILE A 223 -8.07 14.46 8.86
CA ILE A 223 -6.68 14.87 8.58
C ILE A 223 -5.92 14.89 9.90
N PHE A 224 -4.74 14.29 9.89
CA PHE A 224 -3.77 14.33 10.97
C PHE A 224 -2.49 14.99 10.45
N ASP A 225 -1.91 15.87 11.23
CA ASP A 225 -0.65 16.54 10.94
C ASP A 225 0.35 16.41 12.09
N ASP A 226 1.44 17.16 12.05
CA ASP A 226 2.53 17.16 13.03
C ASP A 226 2.14 17.66 14.44
N SER A 227 0.92 18.14 14.65
CA SER A 227 0.37 18.41 15.97
C SER A 227 -0.07 17.13 16.71
N HIS A 228 -0.28 16.03 15.98
CA HIS A 228 -0.59 14.73 16.56
C HIS A 228 0.69 14.02 17.00
N GLU A 229 0.69 13.38 18.18
CA GLU A 229 1.85 12.68 18.75
C GLU A 229 2.51 11.71 17.75
N LEU A 230 1.73 10.86 17.08
CA LEU A 230 2.22 9.86 16.12
C LEU A 230 2.75 10.45 14.80
N LEU A 231 2.60 11.74 14.58
CA LEU A 231 3.13 12.45 13.41
C LEU A 231 4.08 13.57 13.80
N SER A 232 4.39 13.70 15.10
CA SER A 232 5.40 14.64 15.58
C SER A 232 6.77 14.33 14.98
N LYS A 233 7.59 15.35 14.83
CA LYS A 233 8.94 15.21 14.27
C LYS A 233 9.74 14.11 14.97
N ASP A 234 9.74 14.12 16.30
CA ASP A 234 10.55 13.19 17.09
C ASP A 234 10.05 11.75 16.91
N TYR A 235 8.74 11.55 16.92
CA TYR A 235 8.15 10.23 16.64
C TYR A 235 8.47 9.72 15.23
N LEU A 236 8.34 10.57 14.22
CA LEU A 236 8.64 10.16 12.84
C LEU A 236 10.13 9.83 12.64
N GLU A 237 11.05 10.57 13.24
CA GLU A 237 12.48 10.24 13.20
C GLU A 237 12.77 8.92 13.94
N GLU A 238 12.14 8.67 15.08
CA GLU A 238 12.25 7.39 15.80
C GLU A 238 11.72 6.23 14.94
N GLN A 239 10.53 6.37 14.34
CA GLN A 239 9.96 5.34 13.47
C GLN A 239 10.81 5.06 12.23
N TYR A 240 11.43 6.09 11.65
CA TYR A 240 12.39 5.91 10.57
C TYR A 240 13.61 5.09 11.04
N ASN A 241 14.16 5.40 12.19
CA ASN A 241 15.29 4.66 12.76
C ASN A 241 14.91 3.19 13.04
N ILE A 242 13.74 2.94 13.63
CA ILE A 242 13.23 1.58 13.87
C ILE A 242 13.08 0.81 12.53
N MET A 243 12.49 1.44 11.53
CA MET A 243 12.30 0.84 10.21
C MET A 243 13.65 0.47 9.56
N THR A 244 14.60 1.39 9.56
CA THR A 244 15.91 1.17 8.95
C THR A 244 16.70 0.07 9.66
N GLN A 245 16.65 0.01 11.00
CA GLN A 245 17.27 -1.05 11.78
C GLN A 245 16.64 -2.43 11.50
N LYS A 246 15.32 -2.50 11.35
CA LYS A 246 14.63 -3.74 10.96
C LYS A 246 15.09 -4.21 9.59
N LEU A 247 15.09 -3.33 8.59
CA LEU A 247 15.49 -3.69 7.22
C LEU A 247 16.97 -4.10 7.15
N LEU A 248 17.86 -3.41 7.85
CA LEU A 248 19.26 -3.80 7.97
C LEU A 248 19.40 -5.18 8.59
N SER A 249 18.70 -5.46 9.70
CA SER A 249 18.71 -6.77 10.34
C SER A 249 18.23 -7.89 9.42
N TRP A 250 17.19 -7.62 8.62
CA TRP A 250 16.68 -8.60 7.67
C TRP A 250 17.65 -8.85 6.51
N GLU A 251 18.28 -7.78 6.02
CA GLU A 251 19.31 -7.91 4.98
C GLU A 251 20.50 -8.75 5.47
N GLN A 252 20.99 -8.48 6.68
CA GLN A 252 22.04 -9.28 7.31
C GLN A 252 21.62 -10.75 7.52
N LEU A 253 20.38 -10.99 7.91
CA LEU A 253 19.84 -12.34 8.06
C LEU A 253 19.77 -13.08 6.72
N ILE A 254 19.36 -12.40 5.63
CA ILE A 254 19.37 -12.96 4.28
C ILE A 254 20.81 -13.34 3.87
N ILE A 255 21.78 -12.48 4.14
CA ILE A 255 23.19 -12.75 3.87
C ILE A 255 23.69 -13.94 4.69
N PHE A 256 23.39 -13.98 5.99
CA PHE A 256 23.76 -15.09 6.88
C PHE A 256 23.18 -16.43 6.40
N CYS A 257 21.93 -16.44 5.99
CA CYS A 257 21.27 -17.63 5.42
C CYS A 257 21.66 -17.91 3.96
N LYS A 258 22.51 -17.08 3.33
CA LYS A 258 22.91 -17.18 1.92
C LYS A 258 21.71 -17.21 0.95
N GLY A 259 20.65 -16.50 1.27
CA GLY A 259 19.41 -16.45 0.48
C GLY A 259 18.56 -17.72 0.51
N ASP A 260 18.87 -18.69 1.38
CA ASP A 260 18.09 -19.92 1.56
C ASP A 260 16.76 -19.60 2.25
N LEU A 261 15.68 -19.64 1.48
CA LEU A 261 14.34 -19.29 1.97
C LEU A 261 13.85 -20.23 3.09
N ASN A 262 14.22 -21.52 3.05
CA ASN A 262 13.83 -22.46 4.11
C ASN A 262 14.52 -22.11 5.43
N LYS A 263 15.80 -21.75 5.39
CA LYS A 263 16.51 -21.28 6.60
C LYS A 263 15.92 -19.96 7.10
N LEU A 264 15.60 -19.03 6.22
CA LEU A 264 14.98 -17.76 6.59
C LEU A 264 13.61 -17.95 7.26
N ALA A 265 12.82 -18.91 6.78
CA ALA A 265 11.53 -19.22 7.37
C ALA A 265 11.63 -19.69 8.83
N HIS A 266 12.74 -20.33 9.25
CA HIS A 266 12.96 -20.72 10.65
C HIS A 266 13.18 -19.53 11.59
N PHE A 267 13.57 -18.36 11.06
CA PHE A 267 13.74 -17.13 11.84
C PHE A 267 12.49 -16.23 11.81
N ALA A 268 11.51 -16.59 11.01
CA ALA A 268 10.25 -15.84 10.88
C ALA A 268 9.12 -16.57 11.62
N GLU A 269 8.17 -15.81 12.16
CA GLU A 269 6.98 -16.41 12.76
C GLU A 269 6.21 -17.25 11.74
N PRO A 270 5.77 -18.48 12.09
CA PRO A 270 4.93 -19.27 11.20
C PRO A 270 3.63 -18.54 10.87
N PRO A 271 3.21 -18.52 9.59
CA PRO A 271 1.98 -17.84 9.21
C PRO A 271 0.72 -18.64 9.63
N GLU A 272 -0.22 -17.97 10.24
CA GLU A 272 -1.55 -18.51 10.50
C GLU A 272 -2.41 -18.47 9.22
N LEU A 273 -2.22 -19.43 8.33
CA LEU A 273 -2.85 -19.45 7.00
C LEU A 273 -4.38 -19.45 6.99
N ASN A 274 -5.00 -19.77 8.13
CA ASN A 274 -6.45 -19.76 8.32
C ASN A 274 -6.95 -18.49 9.01
N HIS A 275 -6.06 -17.52 9.30
CA HIS A 275 -6.45 -16.26 9.92
C HIS A 275 -7.50 -15.55 9.07
N PRO A 276 -8.64 -15.09 9.66
CA PRO A 276 -9.79 -14.57 8.90
C PRO A 276 -9.50 -13.27 8.14
N PHE A 277 -8.46 -12.53 8.52
CA PHE A 277 -8.07 -11.28 7.87
C PHE A 277 -6.80 -11.40 7.02
N TYR A 278 -5.88 -12.32 7.38
CA TYR A 278 -4.65 -12.57 6.67
C TYR A 278 -4.77 -13.87 5.87
N TYR A 279 -4.20 -13.92 4.68
CA TYR A 279 -4.05 -15.14 3.87
C TYR A 279 -5.36 -15.85 3.42
N ARG A 280 -6.55 -15.30 3.74
CA ARG A 280 -7.83 -15.94 3.34
C ARG A 280 -8.00 -16.02 1.82
N ASP A 281 -7.43 -15.04 1.09
CA ASP A 281 -7.55 -14.94 -0.36
C ASP A 281 -6.44 -15.71 -1.09
N LEU A 282 -5.56 -16.41 -0.36
CA LEU A 282 -4.59 -17.33 -0.93
C LEU A 282 -5.30 -18.58 -1.48
N ILE A 283 -4.95 -18.94 -2.73
CA ILE A 283 -5.39 -20.23 -3.29
C ILE A 283 -4.67 -21.40 -2.62
N GLN A 284 -5.24 -22.59 -2.72
CA GLN A 284 -4.70 -23.78 -2.04
C GLN A 284 -3.24 -24.07 -2.41
N GLN A 285 -2.87 -23.91 -3.67
CA GLN A 285 -1.49 -24.11 -4.11
C GLN A 285 -0.51 -23.16 -3.43
N GLN A 286 -0.89 -21.88 -3.23
CA GLN A 286 -0.07 -20.91 -2.51
C GLN A 286 0.07 -21.29 -1.04
N LYS A 287 -1.04 -21.67 -0.39
CA LYS A 287 -1.02 -22.12 1.01
C LYS A 287 -0.12 -23.34 1.20
N GLN A 288 -0.16 -24.30 0.27
CA GLN A 288 0.67 -25.49 0.33
C GLN A 288 2.16 -25.14 0.20
N ARG A 289 2.52 -24.26 -0.73
CA ARG A 289 3.90 -23.82 -0.89
C ARG A 289 4.42 -23.05 0.33
N ILE A 290 3.58 -22.21 0.95
CA ILE A 290 3.93 -21.54 2.20
C ILE A 290 4.12 -22.55 3.33
N LYS A 291 3.24 -23.55 3.45
CA LYS A 291 3.41 -24.63 4.43
C LYS A 291 4.73 -25.37 4.24
N GLN A 292 5.09 -25.71 3.00
CA GLN A 292 6.39 -26.35 2.70
C GLN A 292 7.55 -25.47 3.15
N LEU A 293 7.52 -24.17 2.88
CA LEU A 293 8.56 -23.23 3.27
C LEU A 293 8.82 -23.21 4.79
N TRP A 294 7.75 -23.35 5.59
CA TRP A 294 7.84 -23.37 7.06
C TRP A 294 7.87 -24.81 7.64
N GLY A 295 7.97 -25.85 6.80
CA GLY A 295 7.91 -27.23 7.29
C GLY A 295 6.59 -27.60 7.97
N LEU A 296 5.48 -26.92 7.62
CA LEU A 296 4.14 -27.13 8.17
C LEU A 296 3.32 -28.16 7.38
N ASP A 297 3.89 -28.79 6.37
CA ASP A 297 3.27 -29.93 5.69
C ASP A 297 3.22 -31.08 6.69
N ALA A 298 2.00 -31.48 7.03
CA ALA A 298 1.74 -32.48 8.06
C ALA A 298 2.56 -33.76 7.84
N LYS A 299 3.10 -34.23 8.93
CA LYS A 299 3.53 -35.61 9.10
C LYS A 299 2.32 -36.55 8.99
#